data_c4a9c206401f3a4e393876d0c28b86a1
#
_entry.id   c4a9c206401f3a4e393876d0c28b86a1
#
_cell.length_a   1.000
_cell.length_b   1.000
_cell.length_c   1.000
_cell.angle_alpha   90.00
_cell.angle_beta   90.00
_cell.angle_gamma   90.00
#
_symmetry.space_group_name_H-M   'P 1'
#
loop_
_entity.id
_entity.type
_entity.pdbx_description
1 polymer ?
#
loop_
_entity_poly.entity_id
_entity_poly.type
_entity_poly.pdbx_seq_one_letter_code
_entity_poly.pdbx_strand_id
1 'polypeptide(L)'
;MAFSFAITANAKKPKVVWPKAVLTLKDGTVLNGYLQNDIHFMKKYIYFSETQNGKDVKYKIVDIKSLEVDNALQDGKKRTFILIDEDPTFQYLATVIYKGKHVTGYMQPFAFENSTHSRSFTGIWTNNTVYLGCRSYDYKVDGRKLVYYWMLFEDKKINSKREKYSQKKLLKKIKDKFKDYPAVAEEVEKRGLTAEQIHEDPTILLEILDKSLQ
;
A
#
# COMPACT_ATOMS: atom_id res chain seq x y z
N MET A 1 18.21 -57.62 1.32
CA MET A 1 18.84 -56.33 1.03
C MET A 1 17.83 -55.42 0.38
N ALA A 2 17.38 -54.40 1.07
CA ALA A 2 16.42 -53.42 0.54
C ALA A 2 17.20 -52.18 0.08
N PHE A 3 17.16 -51.88 -1.21
CA PHE A 3 17.75 -50.67 -1.77
C PHE A 3 16.77 -49.52 -1.62
N SER A 4 17.05 -48.58 -0.72
CA SER A 4 16.33 -47.32 -0.60
C SER A 4 16.87 -46.36 -1.67
N PHE A 5 16.07 -46.10 -2.71
CA PHE A 5 16.32 -45.01 -3.64
C PHE A 5 15.89 -43.69 -3.01
N ALA A 6 16.86 -42.90 -2.57
CA ALA A 6 16.60 -41.49 -2.18
C ALA A 6 16.39 -40.68 -3.46
N ILE A 7 15.16 -40.37 -3.79
CA ILE A 7 14.82 -39.42 -4.85
C ILE A 7 15.07 -38.02 -4.27
N THR A 8 16.23 -37.44 -4.55
CA THR A 8 16.49 -36.02 -4.32
C THR A 8 15.74 -35.20 -5.36
N ALA A 9 14.53 -34.81 -5.05
CA ALA A 9 13.77 -33.85 -5.84
C ALA A 9 14.48 -32.48 -5.74
N ASN A 10 15.28 -32.13 -6.72
CA ASN A 10 15.78 -30.77 -6.93
C ASN A 10 14.59 -29.90 -7.35
N ALA A 11 13.81 -29.44 -6.39
CA ALA A 11 12.77 -28.44 -6.62
C ALA A 11 13.47 -27.14 -7.05
N LYS A 12 13.46 -26.83 -8.35
CA LYS A 12 13.90 -25.54 -8.86
C LYS A 12 13.07 -24.48 -8.14
N LYS A 13 13.75 -23.53 -7.46
CA LYS A 13 13.07 -22.39 -6.85
C LYS A 13 12.19 -21.72 -7.91
N PRO A 14 10.92 -21.41 -7.60
CA PRO A 14 10.05 -20.75 -8.55
C PRO A 14 10.70 -19.45 -9.01
N LYS A 15 10.74 -19.26 -10.34
CA LYS A 15 11.32 -18.07 -10.96
C LYS A 15 10.47 -16.88 -10.60
N VAL A 16 11.01 -15.89 -9.93
CA VAL A 16 10.30 -14.66 -9.59
C VAL A 16 9.98 -13.92 -10.89
N VAL A 17 8.71 -13.57 -11.08
CA VAL A 17 8.25 -12.75 -12.20
C VAL A 17 8.04 -11.34 -11.68
N TRP A 18 8.93 -10.43 -12.10
CA TRP A 18 8.86 -9.03 -11.72
C TRP A 18 7.84 -8.27 -12.55
N PRO A 19 7.06 -7.35 -11.96
CA PRO A 19 6.10 -6.55 -12.70
C PRO A 19 6.80 -5.59 -13.68
N LYS A 20 6.21 -5.43 -14.87
CA LYS A 20 6.63 -4.37 -15.79
C LYS A 20 6.40 -3.01 -15.15
N ALA A 21 7.33 -2.10 -15.41
CA ALA A 21 7.25 -0.76 -14.86
C ALA A 21 7.85 0.28 -15.81
N VAL A 22 7.39 1.51 -15.66
CA VAL A 22 7.98 2.70 -16.30
C VAL A 22 8.42 3.65 -15.19
N LEU A 23 9.72 3.90 -15.11
CA LEU A 23 10.31 4.80 -14.14
C LEU A 23 10.62 6.14 -14.82
N THR A 24 10.05 7.23 -14.32
CA THR A 24 10.36 8.60 -14.74
C THR A 24 11.10 9.30 -13.61
N LEU A 25 12.30 9.78 -13.88
CA LEU A 25 13.10 10.54 -12.94
C LEU A 25 12.77 12.04 -13.00
N LYS A 26 13.17 12.78 -11.97
CA LYS A 26 12.95 14.25 -11.90
C LYS A 26 13.72 15.03 -12.97
N ASP A 27 14.82 14.47 -13.47
CA ASP A 27 15.59 15.06 -14.60
C ASP A 27 14.94 14.83 -15.96
N GLY A 28 13.81 14.11 -16.03
CA GLY A 28 13.09 13.80 -17.24
C GLY A 28 13.48 12.46 -17.88
N THR A 29 14.47 11.74 -17.36
CA THR A 29 14.84 10.41 -17.86
C THR A 29 13.68 9.44 -17.68
N VAL A 30 13.35 8.70 -18.76
CA VAL A 30 12.29 7.67 -18.76
C VAL A 30 12.91 6.31 -19.05
N LEU A 31 12.71 5.37 -18.14
CA LEU A 31 13.21 4.00 -18.21
C LEU A 31 12.04 3.03 -18.29
N ASN A 32 12.09 2.10 -19.25
CA ASN A 32 11.13 1.01 -19.39
C ASN A 32 11.77 -0.29 -18.94
N GLY A 33 11.09 -1.07 -18.09
CA GLY A 33 11.69 -2.30 -17.59
C GLY A 33 10.83 -2.98 -16.53
N TYR A 34 11.47 -3.41 -15.46
CA TYR A 34 10.88 -4.24 -14.40
C TYR A 34 11.28 -3.73 -13.02
N LEU A 35 10.31 -3.61 -12.14
CA LEU A 35 10.54 -3.28 -10.74
C LEU A 35 10.97 -4.55 -10.01
N GLN A 36 12.20 -4.58 -9.48
CA GLN A 36 12.80 -5.77 -8.85
C GLN A 36 12.73 -5.79 -7.33
N ASN A 37 11.91 -4.94 -6.74
CA ASN A 37 11.62 -4.96 -5.32
C ASN A 37 10.23 -4.38 -5.05
N ASP A 38 9.75 -4.63 -3.85
CA ASP A 38 8.48 -4.09 -3.40
C ASP A 38 8.56 -2.58 -3.12
N ILE A 39 7.46 -1.88 -3.40
CA ILE A 39 7.27 -0.49 -2.99
C ILE A 39 6.88 -0.51 -1.50
N HIS A 40 7.73 0.09 -0.66
CA HIS A 40 7.52 0.09 0.79
C HIS A 40 7.89 1.44 1.38
N PHE A 41 7.08 1.98 2.28
CA PHE A 41 7.26 3.31 2.88
C PHE A 41 8.59 3.54 3.60
N MET A 42 9.23 2.46 4.09
CA MET A 42 10.54 2.55 4.74
C MET A 42 11.71 2.40 3.76
N LYS A 43 11.46 2.07 2.49
CA LYS A 43 12.53 1.91 1.50
C LYS A 43 12.86 3.25 0.87
N LYS A 44 14.10 3.65 0.99
CA LYS A 44 14.63 4.88 0.36
C LYS A 44 15.05 4.67 -1.10
N TYR A 45 14.90 3.45 -1.60
CA TYR A 45 15.37 3.05 -2.93
C TYR A 45 14.41 2.06 -3.57
N ILE A 46 14.33 2.13 -4.90
CA ILE A 46 13.80 1.05 -5.73
C ILE A 46 14.95 0.40 -6.52
N TYR A 47 14.75 -0.86 -6.88
CA TYR A 47 15.63 -1.62 -7.77
C TYR A 47 14.90 -1.83 -9.09
N PHE A 48 15.52 -1.43 -10.17
CA PHE A 48 14.93 -1.43 -11.51
C PHE A 48 15.87 -2.07 -12.51
N SER A 49 15.34 -2.88 -13.42
CA SER A 49 16.12 -3.51 -14.49
C SER A 49 15.40 -3.36 -15.82
N GLU A 50 16.15 -3.14 -16.92
CA GLU A 50 15.59 -3.09 -18.25
C GLU A 50 15.07 -4.45 -18.73
N THR A 51 15.55 -5.55 -18.16
CA THR A 51 15.13 -6.91 -18.51
C THR A 51 14.64 -7.67 -17.30
N GLN A 52 13.77 -8.67 -17.51
CA GLN A 52 13.06 -9.42 -16.45
C GLN A 52 13.97 -10.03 -15.35
N ASN A 53 15.17 -10.39 -15.66
CA ASN A 53 16.13 -10.96 -14.71
C ASN A 53 17.52 -10.39 -14.94
N GLY A 54 17.58 -9.18 -15.46
CA GLY A 54 18.81 -8.46 -15.71
C GLY A 54 19.42 -7.91 -14.43
N LYS A 55 20.57 -7.28 -14.59
CA LYS A 55 21.22 -6.57 -13.50
C LYS A 55 20.36 -5.38 -13.09
N ASP A 56 20.01 -5.31 -11.83
CA ASP A 56 19.27 -4.21 -11.25
C ASP A 56 20.14 -2.97 -11.02
N VAL A 57 19.53 -1.81 -11.20
CA VAL A 57 20.09 -0.51 -10.86
C VAL A 57 19.26 0.08 -9.72
N LYS A 58 19.94 0.68 -8.77
CA LYS A 58 19.36 1.25 -7.57
C LYS A 58 19.05 2.74 -7.77
N TYR A 59 17.80 3.13 -7.62
CA TYR A 59 17.35 4.52 -7.70
C TYR A 59 16.81 5.01 -6.35
N LYS A 60 17.21 6.22 -5.94
CA LYS A 60 16.65 6.85 -4.73
C LYS A 60 15.22 7.28 -5.02
N ILE A 61 14.29 7.05 -4.08
CA ILE A 61 12.88 7.47 -4.27
C ILE A 61 12.74 8.99 -4.43
N VAL A 62 13.64 9.77 -3.83
CA VAL A 62 13.64 11.25 -3.93
C VAL A 62 13.96 11.76 -5.33
N ASP A 63 14.61 10.95 -6.18
CA ASP A 63 14.93 11.30 -7.55
C ASP A 63 13.80 10.90 -8.52
N ILE A 64 12.77 10.20 -8.03
CA ILE A 64 11.64 9.70 -8.82
C ILE A 64 10.57 10.78 -8.95
N LYS A 65 10.15 11.06 -10.17
CA LYS A 65 8.98 11.86 -10.49
C LYS A 65 7.71 11.01 -10.48
N SER A 66 7.76 9.83 -11.14
CA SER A 66 6.68 8.85 -11.15
C SER A 66 7.20 7.45 -11.44
N LEU A 67 6.49 6.46 -10.93
CA LEU A 67 6.73 5.04 -11.18
C LEU A 67 5.40 4.37 -11.53
N GLU A 68 5.24 3.99 -12.79
CA GLU A 68 4.09 3.20 -13.24
C GLU A 68 4.43 1.72 -13.11
N VAL A 69 3.55 0.95 -12.50
CA VAL A 69 3.77 -0.50 -12.27
C VAL A 69 2.53 -1.27 -12.68
N ASP A 70 2.71 -2.27 -13.53
CA ASP A 70 1.67 -3.18 -13.93
C ASP A 70 1.39 -4.17 -12.80
N ASN A 71 0.10 -4.37 -12.48
CA ASN A 71 -0.35 -5.34 -11.48
C ASN A 71 0.33 -5.20 -10.10
N ALA A 72 0.62 -3.96 -9.68
CA ALA A 72 1.37 -3.64 -8.47
C ALA A 72 0.78 -4.25 -7.18
N LEU A 73 -0.54 -4.51 -7.15
CA LEU A 73 -1.27 -5.08 -6.02
C LEU A 73 -1.89 -6.44 -6.34
N GLN A 74 -1.40 -7.12 -7.37
CA GLN A 74 -1.89 -8.43 -7.83
C GLN A 74 -3.40 -8.46 -8.21
N ASP A 75 -3.96 -7.30 -8.57
CA ASP A 75 -5.36 -7.12 -8.96
C ASP A 75 -5.55 -6.83 -10.45
N GLY A 76 -4.51 -7.03 -11.24
CA GLY A 76 -4.50 -6.82 -12.69
C GLY A 76 -4.44 -5.34 -13.12
N LYS A 77 -4.45 -4.39 -12.19
CA LYS A 77 -4.48 -2.96 -12.51
C LYS A 77 -3.09 -2.35 -12.57
N LYS A 78 -2.87 -1.50 -13.55
CA LYS A 78 -1.71 -0.60 -13.61
C LYS A 78 -1.89 0.54 -12.63
N ARG A 79 -0.83 0.92 -11.91
CA ARG A 79 -0.83 2.05 -10.97
C ARG A 79 0.37 2.95 -11.18
N THR A 80 0.11 4.24 -10.99
CA THR A 80 1.16 5.26 -10.98
C THR A 80 1.41 5.68 -9.53
N PHE A 81 2.64 5.54 -9.11
CA PHE A 81 3.14 6.00 -7.81
C PHE A 81 3.87 7.31 -8.01
N ILE A 82 3.65 8.23 -7.09
CA ILE A 82 4.33 9.54 -7.02
C ILE A 82 5.02 9.66 -5.67
N LEU A 83 6.06 10.49 -5.62
CA LEU A 83 6.74 10.83 -4.37
C LEU A 83 5.84 11.69 -3.49
N ILE A 84 5.63 11.26 -2.26
CA ILE A 84 5.10 12.08 -1.17
C ILE A 84 6.29 12.59 -0.36
N ASP A 85 6.50 13.90 -0.39
CA ASP A 85 7.69 14.59 0.12
C ASP A 85 7.26 15.78 0.99
N GLU A 86 6.55 15.53 2.08
CA GLU A 86 6.09 16.57 3.00
C GLU A 86 7.01 16.73 4.21
N ASP A 87 7.72 15.67 4.55
CA ASP A 87 8.69 15.63 5.62
C ASP A 87 9.99 15.01 5.09
N PRO A 88 11.13 15.74 5.11
CA PRO A 88 12.41 15.22 4.64
C PRO A 88 12.84 13.90 5.32
N THR A 89 12.31 13.63 6.51
CA THR A 89 12.58 12.39 7.25
C THR A 89 11.65 11.25 6.87
N PHE A 90 10.52 11.55 6.22
CA PHE A 90 9.48 10.59 5.89
C PHE A 90 8.95 10.76 4.45
N GLN A 91 9.78 10.34 3.51
CA GLN A 91 9.47 10.35 2.09
C GLN A 91 9.11 8.96 1.60
N TYR A 92 8.08 8.83 0.77
CA TYR A 92 7.62 7.55 0.25
C TYR A 92 6.87 7.67 -1.07
N LEU A 93 6.70 6.55 -1.77
CA LEU A 93 5.91 6.47 -2.99
C LEU A 93 4.47 6.05 -2.66
N ALA A 94 3.49 6.80 -3.15
CA ALA A 94 2.06 6.49 -3.02
C ALA A 94 1.32 6.66 -4.33
N THR A 95 0.22 5.93 -4.49
CA THR A 95 -0.67 6.08 -5.64
C THR A 95 -1.89 6.92 -5.28
N VAL A 96 -2.33 7.77 -6.19
CA VAL A 96 -3.59 8.52 -6.05
C VAL A 96 -4.75 7.55 -6.25
N ILE A 97 -5.65 7.48 -5.28
CA ILE A 97 -6.85 6.62 -5.30
C ILE A 97 -8.15 7.41 -5.38
N TYR A 98 -8.12 8.68 -4.99
CA TYR A 98 -9.24 9.60 -5.04
C TYR A 98 -8.77 10.99 -5.45
N LYS A 99 -9.52 11.64 -6.34
CA LYS A 99 -9.27 13.02 -6.75
C LYS A 99 -10.61 13.74 -6.91
N GLY A 100 -11.02 14.43 -5.86
CA GLY A 100 -12.19 15.30 -5.83
C GLY A 100 -11.83 16.76 -6.13
N LYS A 101 -12.75 17.67 -5.83
CA LYS A 101 -12.56 19.10 -5.99
C LYS A 101 -11.60 19.68 -4.94
N HIS A 102 -11.78 19.27 -3.69
CA HIS A 102 -11.01 19.72 -2.53
C HIS A 102 -10.09 18.64 -1.97
N VAL A 103 -10.44 17.36 -2.17
CA VAL A 103 -9.75 16.23 -1.54
C VAL A 103 -8.96 15.41 -2.54
N THR A 104 -7.71 15.13 -2.21
CA THR A 104 -6.90 14.12 -2.90
C THR A 104 -6.54 13.01 -1.93
N GLY A 105 -6.87 11.78 -2.29
CA GLY A 105 -6.59 10.57 -1.50
C GLY A 105 -5.44 9.77 -2.08
N TYR A 106 -4.63 9.23 -1.20
CA TYR A 106 -3.45 8.45 -1.53
C TYR A 106 -3.50 7.09 -0.86
N MET A 107 -2.93 6.10 -1.52
CA MET A 107 -2.70 4.78 -0.94
C MET A 107 -1.23 4.44 -1.06
N GLN A 108 -0.66 4.01 0.03
CA GLN A 108 0.67 3.49 0.14
C GLN A 108 0.60 1.97 0.31
N PRO A 109 1.13 1.18 -0.63
CA PRO A 109 1.24 -0.26 -0.44
C PRO A 109 2.38 -0.54 0.53
N PHE A 110 2.13 -1.46 1.43
CA PHE A 110 3.17 -2.15 2.16
C PHE A 110 3.30 -3.51 1.50
N ALA A 111 4.32 -3.71 0.71
CA ALA A 111 4.59 -5.03 0.20
C ALA A 111 5.39 -5.83 1.23
N PHE A 112 5.11 -7.09 1.31
CA PHE A 112 5.74 -8.03 2.23
C PHE A 112 6.55 -9.03 1.44
N GLU A 113 7.80 -9.19 1.84
CA GLU A 113 8.54 -10.36 1.47
C GLU A 113 7.83 -11.59 2.03
N ASN A 114 7.71 -12.64 1.21
CA ASN A 114 7.41 -14.00 1.65
C ASN A 114 8.59 -14.53 2.48
N SER A 115 8.88 -13.88 3.60
CA SER A 115 9.88 -14.35 4.54
C SER A 115 9.17 -15.07 5.67
N THR A 116 9.62 -16.26 5.98
CA THR A 116 9.20 -17.02 7.17
C THR A 116 9.55 -16.30 8.49
N HIS A 117 10.14 -15.12 8.39
CA HIS A 117 10.57 -14.28 9.51
C HIS A 117 10.19 -12.83 9.24
N SER A 118 8.92 -12.46 9.35
CA SER A 118 8.54 -11.05 9.31
C SER A 118 8.58 -10.44 10.71
N ARG A 119 9.29 -9.32 10.86
CA ARG A 119 9.07 -8.46 12.02
C ARG A 119 7.68 -7.86 11.92
N SER A 120 6.84 -8.11 12.90
CA SER A 120 5.61 -7.37 13.05
C SER A 120 5.95 -5.89 13.20
N PHE A 121 5.09 -5.02 12.72
CA PHE A 121 5.18 -3.56 12.91
C PHE A 121 5.30 -3.16 14.39
N THR A 122 4.89 -4.03 15.31
CA THR A 122 5.00 -3.88 16.78
C THR A 122 6.31 -4.42 17.35
N GLY A 123 7.25 -4.89 16.51
CA GLY A 123 8.50 -5.47 16.98
C GLY A 123 8.40 -6.88 17.58
N ILE A 124 7.22 -7.48 17.60
CA ILE A 124 7.00 -8.84 18.08
C ILE A 124 7.28 -9.81 16.93
N TRP A 125 8.20 -10.74 17.15
CA TRP A 125 8.47 -11.84 16.24
C TRP A 125 7.36 -12.88 16.37
N THR A 126 6.54 -13.02 15.32
CA THR A 126 5.58 -14.11 15.24
C THR A 126 6.09 -15.13 14.26
N ASN A 127 6.45 -16.32 14.74
CA ASN A 127 6.70 -17.48 13.90
C ASN A 127 5.40 -17.83 13.16
N ASN A 128 5.46 -17.95 11.83
CA ASN A 128 4.39 -18.39 10.92
C ASN A 128 3.28 -17.40 10.54
N THR A 129 3.50 -16.10 10.58
CA THR A 129 2.51 -15.17 10.01
C THR A 129 3.02 -14.65 8.66
N VAL A 130 2.43 -15.13 7.58
CA VAL A 130 2.63 -14.59 6.23
C VAL A 130 1.69 -13.41 6.09
N TYR A 131 2.21 -12.20 6.13
CA TYR A 131 1.44 -11.01 5.76
C TYR A 131 1.37 -10.93 4.23
N LEU A 132 0.18 -10.97 3.67
CA LEU A 132 -0.03 -10.87 2.22
C LEU A 132 0.00 -9.43 1.71
N GLY A 133 -0.17 -8.47 2.59
CA GLY A 133 -0.08 -7.06 2.27
C GLY A 133 -0.70 -6.17 3.35
N CYS A 134 -0.31 -4.92 3.35
CA CYS A 134 -0.96 -3.87 4.11
C CYS A 134 -1.08 -2.63 3.22
N ARG A 135 -2.14 -1.87 3.37
CA ARG A 135 -2.33 -0.60 2.68
C ARG A 135 -2.60 0.48 3.70
N SER A 136 -1.85 1.58 3.61
CA SER A 136 -2.12 2.81 4.34
C SER A 136 -2.81 3.80 3.42
N TYR A 137 -3.76 4.53 3.97
CA TYR A 137 -4.56 5.50 3.26
C TYR A 137 -4.43 6.86 3.90
N ASP A 138 -4.07 7.84 3.09
CA ASP A 138 -3.84 9.21 3.47
C ASP A 138 -4.67 10.15 2.61
N TYR A 139 -4.93 11.37 3.07
CA TYR A 139 -5.58 12.40 2.27
C TYR A 139 -4.98 13.78 2.50
N LYS A 140 -5.21 14.68 1.54
CA LYS A 140 -4.99 16.12 1.62
C LYS A 140 -6.28 16.84 1.28
N VAL A 141 -6.50 17.97 1.93
CA VAL A 141 -7.56 18.93 1.58
C VAL A 141 -6.89 20.19 1.04
N ASP A 142 -7.28 20.62 -0.18
CA ASP A 142 -6.74 21.80 -0.89
C ASP A 142 -5.20 21.79 -0.94
N GLY A 143 -4.59 20.61 -1.09
CA GLY A 143 -3.14 20.43 -1.14
C GLY A 143 -2.41 20.65 0.20
N ARG A 144 -3.15 20.86 1.29
CA ARG A 144 -2.57 21.08 2.62
C ARG A 144 -2.01 19.79 3.23
N LYS A 145 -1.72 19.83 4.52
CA LYS A 145 -1.10 18.72 5.28
C LYS A 145 -1.70 17.36 4.98
N LEU A 146 -0.84 16.37 4.75
CA LEU A 146 -1.21 14.97 4.61
C LEU A 146 -1.73 14.40 5.92
N VAL A 147 -2.89 13.73 5.88
CA VAL A 147 -3.52 13.13 7.05
C VAL A 147 -3.73 11.63 6.80
N TYR A 148 -3.13 10.81 7.65
CA TYR A 148 -3.40 9.39 7.70
C TYR A 148 -4.78 9.11 8.30
N TYR A 149 -5.60 8.29 7.62
CA TYR A 149 -6.94 8.00 8.12
C TYR A 149 -7.31 6.52 8.23
N TRP A 150 -6.70 5.65 7.42
CA TRP A 150 -7.08 4.23 7.39
C TRP A 150 -5.87 3.32 7.17
N MET A 151 -5.96 2.08 7.68
CA MET A 151 -5.01 1.01 7.40
C MET A 151 -5.78 -0.30 7.21
N LEU A 152 -5.47 -1.00 6.12
CA LEU A 152 -6.03 -2.30 5.77
C LEU A 152 -4.93 -3.35 5.78
N PHE A 153 -5.18 -4.47 6.45
CA PHE A 153 -4.31 -5.65 6.43
C PHE A 153 -4.97 -6.74 5.59
N GLU A 154 -4.26 -7.28 4.60
CA GLU A 154 -4.78 -8.29 3.67
C GLU A 154 -4.53 -9.73 4.12
N ASP A 155 -4.09 -9.96 5.35
CA ASP A 155 -3.89 -11.30 5.88
C ASP A 155 -5.23 -11.95 6.26
N LYS A 156 -5.59 -13.02 5.54
CA LYS A 156 -6.81 -13.81 5.80
C LYS A 156 -6.86 -14.39 7.22
N LYS A 157 -5.71 -14.71 7.83
CA LYS A 157 -5.66 -15.23 9.21
C LYS A 157 -5.88 -14.12 10.25
N ILE A 158 -5.40 -12.93 9.97
CA ILE A 158 -5.62 -11.76 10.84
C ILE A 158 -7.06 -11.27 10.70
N ASN A 159 -7.60 -11.21 9.49
CA ASN A 159 -8.97 -10.78 9.24
C ASN A 159 -10.02 -11.73 9.81
N SER A 160 -9.74 -13.03 9.94
CA SER A 160 -10.68 -13.99 10.55
C SER A 160 -10.86 -13.81 12.07
N LYS A 161 -9.94 -13.12 12.76
CA LYS A 161 -9.99 -12.85 14.20
C LYS A 161 -10.05 -11.36 14.55
N ARG A 162 -9.70 -10.47 13.61
CA ARG A 162 -9.70 -9.02 13.84
C ARG A 162 -11.07 -8.42 13.54
N GLU A 163 -11.70 -8.16 14.62
CA GLU A 163 -12.51 -6.98 14.86
C GLU A 163 -13.58 -6.72 13.80
N LYS A 164 -14.69 -7.38 13.98
CA LYS A 164 -15.94 -6.64 13.75
C LYS A 164 -15.83 -5.41 14.65
N TYR A 165 -15.34 -4.29 14.12
CA TYR A 165 -15.42 -3.03 14.84
C TYR A 165 -16.89 -2.83 15.20
N SER A 166 -17.21 -2.73 16.49
CA SER A 166 -18.55 -2.28 16.84
C SER A 166 -18.75 -0.91 16.21
N GLN A 167 -19.95 -0.59 15.77
CA GLN A 167 -20.27 0.71 15.14
C GLN A 167 -19.73 1.88 15.99
N LYS A 168 -19.81 1.75 17.33
CA LYS A 168 -19.26 2.73 18.27
C LYS A 168 -17.74 2.93 18.13
N LYS A 169 -16.98 1.85 17.97
CA LYS A 169 -15.50 1.93 17.77
C LYS A 169 -15.15 2.54 16.42
N LEU A 170 -15.90 2.19 15.38
CA LEU A 170 -15.74 2.77 14.04
C LEU A 170 -15.94 4.28 14.07
N LEU A 171 -17.07 4.74 14.60
CA LEU A 171 -17.38 6.17 14.69
C LEU A 171 -16.34 6.93 15.53
N LYS A 172 -15.87 6.34 16.64
CA LYS A 172 -14.81 6.95 17.43
C LYS A 172 -13.53 7.13 16.61
N LYS A 173 -13.13 6.11 15.84
CA LYS A 173 -11.94 6.17 14.98
C LYS A 173 -12.10 7.23 13.89
N ILE A 174 -13.27 7.31 13.24
CA ILE A 174 -13.54 8.31 12.21
C ILE A 174 -13.53 9.72 12.81
N LYS A 175 -14.18 9.95 13.95
CA LYS A 175 -14.16 11.23 14.66
C LYS A 175 -12.73 11.68 15.00
N ASP A 176 -11.85 10.75 15.40
CA ASP A 176 -10.44 11.05 15.67
C ASP A 176 -9.67 11.44 14.40
N LYS A 177 -9.84 10.69 13.31
CA LYS A 177 -9.10 10.89 12.05
C LYS A 177 -9.61 12.06 11.21
N PHE A 178 -10.89 12.41 11.36
CA PHE A 178 -11.53 13.53 10.68
C PHE A 178 -12.01 14.61 11.67
N LYS A 179 -11.25 14.81 12.75
CA LYS A 179 -11.61 15.75 13.83
C LYS A 179 -11.85 17.19 13.34
N ASP A 180 -11.15 17.61 12.28
CA ASP A 180 -11.27 18.92 11.65
C ASP A 180 -12.48 18.98 10.66
N TYR A 181 -13.14 17.84 10.42
CA TYR A 181 -14.25 17.67 9.47
C TYR A 181 -15.33 16.78 10.06
N PRO A 182 -16.05 17.23 11.10
CA PRO A 182 -17.03 16.41 11.85
C PRO A 182 -18.16 15.87 10.99
N ALA A 183 -18.52 16.56 9.93
CA ALA A 183 -19.54 16.13 8.97
C ALA A 183 -19.30 14.74 8.39
N VAL A 184 -18.03 14.29 8.32
CA VAL A 184 -17.70 12.94 7.84
C VAL A 184 -18.26 11.88 8.78
N ALA A 185 -18.07 12.04 10.09
CA ALA A 185 -18.59 11.08 11.08
C ALA A 185 -20.10 11.09 11.14
N GLU A 186 -20.72 12.26 11.02
CA GLU A 186 -22.19 12.43 11.00
C GLU A 186 -22.80 11.72 9.78
N GLU A 187 -22.21 11.90 8.60
CA GLU A 187 -22.72 11.27 7.38
C GLU A 187 -22.49 9.75 7.36
N VAL A 188 -21.36 9.25 7.94
CA VAL A 188 -21.13 7.81 8.15
C VAL A 188 -22.22 7.21 9.04
N GLU A 189 -22.58 7.88 10.13
CA GLU A 189 -23.64 7.45 11.04
C GLU A 189 -25.00 7.47 10.35
N LYS A 190 -25.34 8.56 9.68
CA LYS A 190 -26.59 8.74 8.94
C LYS A 190 -26.80 7.69 7.85
N ARG A 191 -25.75 7.33 7.11
CA ARG A 191 -25.79 6.27 6.08
C ARG A 191 -25.73 4.85 6.66
N GLY A 192 -25.44 4.70 7.96
CA GLY A 192 -25.24 3.40 8.59
C GLY A 192 -24.05 2.62 8.03
N LEU A 193 -22.99 3.31 7.57
CA LEU A 193 -21.83 2.66 6.99
C LEU A 193 -21.11 1.79 8.02
N THR A 194 -20.80 0.57 7.61
CA THR A 194 -20.10 -0.42 8.45
C THR A 194 -18.59 -0.37 8.23
N ALA A 195 -17.84 -0.93 9.18
CA ALA A 195 -16.38 -1.07 9.04
C ALA A 195 -16.02 -1.94 7.83
N GLU A 196 -16.83 -2.93 7.49
CA GLU A 196 -16.64 -3.83 6.36
C GLU A 196 -16.73 -3.05 5.03
N GLN A 197 -17.77 -2.23 4.85
CA GLN A 197 -17.92 -1.39 3.67
C GLN A 197 -16.76 -0.40 3.50
N ILE A 198 -16.28 0.21 4.61
CA ILE A 198 -15.12 1.12 4.58
C ILE A 198 -13.82 0.36 4.32
N HIS A 199 -13.70 -0.89 4.76
CA HIS A 199 -12.55 -1.75 4.42
C HIS A 199 -12.54 -2.13 2.95
N GLU A 200 -13.70 -2.41 2.36
CA GLU A 200 -13.82 -2.72 0.94
C GLU A 200 -13.51 -1.51 0.06
N ASP A 201 -13.99 -0.35 0.46
CA ASP A 201 -13.72 0.91 -0.23
C ASP A 201 -13.44 2.08 0.74
N PRO A 202 -12.19 2.27 1.16
CA PRO A 202 -11.81 3.39 2.02
C PRO A 202 -12.01 4.77 1.37
N THR A 203 -12.20 4.85 0.05
CA THR A 203 -12.42 6.13 -0.65
C THR A 203 -13.80 6.74 -0.34
N ILE A 204 -14.73 5.95 0.15
CA ILE A 204 -16.06 6.43 0.60
C ILE A 204 -15.94 7.58 1.61
N LEU A 205 -14.98 7.51 2.53
CA LEU A 205 -14.75 8.57 3.51
C LEU A 205 -14.23 9.86 2.86
N LEU A 206 -13.43 9.74 1.81
CA LEU A 206 -12.91 10.88 1.06
C LEU A 206 -14.00 11.54 0.20
N GLU A 207 -14.88 10.73 -0.38
CA GLU A 207 -16.05 11.23 -1.13
C GLU A 207 -16.98 12.04 -0.22
N ILE A 208 -17.25 11.53 0.98
CA ILE A 208 -18.06 12.24 1.98
C ILE A 208 -17.38 13.55 2.37
N LEU A 209 -16.08 13.52 2.64
CA LEU A 209 -15.31 14.71 2.98
C LEU A 209 -15.35 15.75 1.86
N ASP A 210 -15.07 15.36 0.61
CA ASP A 210 -15.05 16.27 -0.53
C ASP A 210 -16.42 16.94 -0.75
N LYS A 211 -17.52 16.18 -0.60
CA LYS A 211 -18.89 16.71 -0.69
C LYS A 211 -19.23 17.66 0.46
N SER A 212 -18.68 17.44 1.65
CA SER A 212 -18.93 18.32 2.81
C SER A 212 -18.23 19.68 2.72
N LEU A 213 -17.30 19.82 1.78
CA LEU A 213 -16.51 21.04 1.52
C LEU A 213 -17.04 21.86 0.32
N GLN A 214 -18.09 21.37 -0.36
CA GLN A 214 -18.75 22.07 -1.47
C GLN A 214 -19.81 23.03 -0.98
#